data_dd11eb61cea50f52946bc6e7ffe0834f
#
_entry.id   dd11eb61cea50f52946bc6e7ffe0834f
#
_cell.length_a   1.000
_cell.length_b   1.000
_cell.length_c   1.000
_cell.angle_alpha   90.00
_cell.angle_beta   90.00
_cell.angle_gamma   90.00
#
_symmetry.space_group_name_H-M   'P 1'
#
loop_
_entity.id
_entity.type
_entity.pdbx_description
1 polymer ?
#
loop_
_entity_poly.entity_id
_entity_poly.type
_entity_poly.pdbx_seq_one_letter_code
_entity_poly.pdbx_strand_id
1 'polypeptide(L)'
;MISDRFPTYKEHAPTVPVWCATPGTGGCIHRFFDTSPFSPSGRYLALTRLPYEDRVPSPGDQAEVVLVDLHEGTEEVVARTSGWDTQLGAQTQWGVDDSQLFYNDLDTVNWIPFGVKLNPETGERKDLEGTVYMVSPNGRLAASPSFLKMGITQLGYGVITPPDQVAPNHWASEDDGIFVTDTDTGQAELLVSLRRIVESAEPSIDPEAYREGD
;
A
#
# COMPACT_ATOMS: atom_id res chain seq x y z
N MET A 1 24.35 15.89 -9.09
CA MET A 1 23.83 15.94 -7.68
C MET A 1 22.33 16.09 -7.75
N ILE A 2 21.57 15.70 -6.70
CA ILE A 2 20.11 15.88 -6.63
C ILE A 2 19.70 17.33 -6.88
N SER A 3 20.49 18.28 -6.36
CA SER A 3 20.31 19.72 -6.56
C SER A 3 20.31 20.18 -8.03
N ASP A 4 20.87 19.40 -8.92
CA ASP A 4 21.00 19.76 -10.35
C ASP A 4 19.84 19.17 -11.17
N ARG A 5 19.10 18.25 -10.60
CA ARG A 5 18.02 17.49 -11.25
C ARG A 5 16.62 17.92 -10.80
N PHE A 6 16.50 18.39 -9.58
CA PHE A 6 15.21 18.73 -8.99
C PHE A 6 15.16 20.19 -8.53
N PRO A 7 14.04 20.89 -8.74
CA PRO A 7 13.89 22.28 -8.31
C PRO A 7 13.90 22.37 -6.78
N THR A 8 14.55 23.42 -6.29
CA THR A 8 14.56 23.72 -4.86
C THR A 8 13.16 24.19 -4.43
N TYR A 9 12.63 23.59 -3.37
CA TYR A 9 11.43 24.05 -2.72
C TYR A 9 11.72 25.25 -1.83
N LYS A 10 10.98 26.35 -2.02
CA LYS A 10 11.20 27.62 -1.33
C LYS A 10 10.00 28.12 -0.52
N GLU A 11 8.83 27.51 -0.71
CA GLU A 11 7.67 27.84 0.09
C GLU A 11 7.91 27.56 1.57
N HIS A 12 7.32 28.39 2.43
CA HIS A 12 7.44 28.30 3.88
C HIS A 12 8.89 28.40 4.43
N ALA A 13 9.83 28.90 3.62
CA ALA A 13 11.20 29.19 4.01
C ALA A 13 11.87 28.05 4.84
N PRO A 14 12.03 26.85 4.28
CA PRO A 14 12.59 25.72 5.02
C PRO A 14 13.99 26.04 5.53
N THR A 15 14.32 25.62 6.76
CA THR A 15 15.61 25.85 7.39
C THR A 15 16.74 24.95 6.88
N VAL A 16 16.39 23.92 6.11
CA VAL A 16 17.31 23.02 5.43
C VAL A 16 17.02 23.01 3.93
N PRO A 17 17.98 22.66 3.08
CA PRO A 17 17.72 22.51 1.65
C PRO A 17 16.64 21.43 1.40
N VAL A 18 15.62 21.77 0.62
CA VAL A 18 14.53 20.87 0.22
C VAL A 18 14.39 20.91 -1.29
N TRP A 19 14.22 19.76 -1.93
CA TRP A 19 13.97 19.63 -3.35
C TRP A 19 12.63 18.94 -3.61
N CYS A 20 11.94 19.38 -4.66
CA CYS A 20 10.67 18.77 -5.07
C CYS A 20 10.96 17.64 -6.08
N ALA A 21 10.70 16.40 -5.68
CA ALA A 21 10.96 15.24 -6.52
C ALA A 21 9.92 15.05 -7.64
N THR A 22 8.70 15.60 -7.47
CA THR A 22 7.59 15.51 -8.44
C THR A 22 7.02 16.90 -8.75
N PRO A 23 7.81 17.78 -9.43
CA PRO A 23 7.46 19.17 -9.63
C PRO A 23 6.42 19.38 -10.73
N GLY A 24 5.26 19.51 -10.64
CA GLY A 24 4.30 19.85 -11.71
C GLY A 24 3.19 18.84 -11.92
N THR A 25 3.13 17.88 -11.04
CA THR A 25 2.06 16.88 -11.00
C THR A 25 1.33 16.96 -9.66
N GLY A 26 0.12 16.39 -9.60
CA GLY A 26 -0.68 16.33 -8.37
C GLY A 26 0.05 15.68 -7.19
N GLY A 27 -0.56 15.69 -6.03
CA GLY A 27 0.05 15.20 -4.80
C GLY A 27 0.50 13.74 -4.90
N CYS A 28 1.76 13.53 -4.53
CA CYS A 28 2.33 12.20 -4.41
C CYS A 28 2.59 11.90 -2.93
N ILE A 29 2.28 10.69 -2.52
CA ILE A 29 2.59 10.19 -1.19
C ILE A 29 3.45 8.93 -1.31
N HIS A 30 4.36 8.74 -0.36
CA HIS A 30 4.90 7.42 -0.09
C HIS A 30 4.01 6.74 0.96
N ARG A 31 4.20 5.44 1.17
CA ARG A 31 3.34 4.67 2.04
C ARG A 31 3.21 5.29 3.44
N PHE A 32 4.20 5.16 4.31
CA PHE A 32 4.16 5.69 5.68
C PHE A 32 5.57 5.73 6.26
N PHE A 33 5.72 6.21 7.51
CA PHE A 33 7.02 6.37 8.16
C PHE A 33 7.76 5.04 8.45
N ASP A 34 7.08 3.92 8.39
CA ASP A 34 7.62 2.58 8.70
C ASP A 34 8.32 1.90 7.52
N THR A 35 8.25 2.49 6.33
CA THR A 35 8.95 2.02 5.13
C THR A 35 9.67 3.16 4.41
N SER A 36 10.76 2.82 3.72
CA SER A 36 11.49 3.77 2.88
C SER A 36 10.88 3.84 1.48
N PRO A 37 10.65 5.03 0.92
CA PRO A 37 10.29 5.16 -0.48
C PRO A 37 11.48 4.91 -1.43
N PHE A 38 12.71 4.95 -0.92
CA PHE A 38 13.91 4.74 -1.71
C PHE A 38 14.09 3.27 -2.06
N SER A 39 14.46 3.01 -3.31
CA SER A 39 14.88 1.68 -3.72
C SER A 39 16.16 1.25 -2.99
N PRO A 40 16.47 -0.05 -2.92
CA PRO A 40 17.67 -0.55 -2.26
C PRO A 40 18.98 0.04 -2.78
N SER A 41 19.08 0.37 -4.06
CA SER A 41 20.24 1.10 -4.61
C SER A 41 20.27 2.58 -4.25
N GLY A 42 19.16 3.16 -3.79
CA GLY A 42 18.98 4.60 -3.59
C GLY A 42 18.77 5.40 -4.88
N ARG A 43 18.59 4.73 -6.02
CA ARG A 43 18.39 5.39 -7.31
C ARG A 43 16.96 5.86 -7.50
N TYR A 44 15.97 5.09 -7.06
CA TYR A 44 14.56 5.37 -7.32
C TYR A 44 13.80 5.74 -6.07
N LEU A 45 12.76 6.59 -6.23
CA LEU A 45 11.66 6.71 -5.28
C LEU A 45 10.42 6.05 -5.87
N ALA A 46 9.71 5.24 -5.07
CA ALA A 46 8.41 4.71 -5.43
C ALA A 46 7.32 5.45 -4.65
N LEU A 47 6.38 6.03 -5.37
CA LEU A 47 5.33 6.89 -4.84
C LEU A 47 3.96 6.49 -5.40
N THR A 48 2.91 6.85 -4.69
CA THR A 48 1.55 6.86 -5.23
C THR A 48 1.15 8.29 -5.54
N ARG A 49 0.77 8.58 -6.78
CA ARG A 49 0.16 9.85 -7.17
C ARG A 49 -1.35 9.73 -7.05
N LEU A 50 -1.92 10.59 -6.22
CA LEU A 50 -3.35 10.66 -6.04
C LEU A 50 -4.01 11.34 -7.26
N PRO A 51 -5.18 10.86 -7.72
CA PRO A 51 -5.84 11.48 -8.86
C PRO A 51 -6.42 12.86 -8.52
N TYR A 52 -6.64 13.12 -7.23
CA TYR A 52 -7.18 14.37 -6.67
C TYR A 52 -6.96 14.37 -5.14
N GLU A 53 -7.08 15.56 -4.53
CA GLU A 53 -6.85 15.75 -3.09
C GLU A 53 -8.03 16.46 -2.38
N ASP A 54 -9.10 16.77 -3.12
CA ASP A 54 -10.19 17.64 -2.68
C ASP A 54 -11.48 16.90 -2.33
N ARG A 55 -11.51 15.58 -2.46
CA ARG A 55 -12.68 14.75 -2.17
C ARG A 55 -12.33 13.35 -1.73
N VAL A 56 -13.30 12.67 -1.13
CA VAL A 56 -13.19 11.23 -0.82
C VAL A 56 -13.22 10.42 -2.13
N PRO A 57 -12.36 9.41 -2.30
CA PRO A 57 -12.36 8.53 -3.45
C PRO A 57 -13.66 7.75 -3.60
N SER A 58 -14.04 7.51 -4.86
CA SER A 58 -15.13 6.62 -5.22
C SER A 58 -14.61 5.21 -5.55
N PRO A 59 -15.43 4.15 -5.37
CA PRO A 59 -15.06 2.81 -5.77
C PRO A 59 -14.59 2.74 -7.22
N GLY A 60 -13.42 2.14 -7.46
CA GLY A 60 -12.83 1.99 -8.77
C GLY A 60 -12.03 3.19 -9.30
N ASP A 61 -12.00 4.32 -8.58
CA ASP A 61 -11.09 5.42 -8.91
C ASP A 61 -9.64 4.94 -8.92
N GLN A 62 -8.84 5.44 -9.85
CA GLN A 62 -7.48 5.00 -10.05
C GLN A 62 -6.45 6.03 -9.59
N ALA A 63 -5.44 5.57 -8.86
CA ALA A 63 -4.19 6.27 -8.61
C ALA A 63 -3.07 5.76 -9.53
N GLU A 64 -1.94 6.44 -9.54
CA GLU A 64 -0.77 6.06 -10.31
C GLU A 64 0.37 5.62 -9.39
N VAL A 65 1.02 4.52 -9.73
CA VAL A 65 2.32 4.13 -9.15
C VAL A 65 3.40 4.82 -9.96
N VAL A 66 4.18 5.67 -9.31
CA VAL A 66 5.16 6.54 -9.94
C VAL A 66 6.56 6.18 -9.45
N LEU A 67 7.48 6.04 -10.39
CA LEU A 67 8.92 6.00 -10.11
C LEU A 67 9.57 7.33 -10.45
N VAL A 68 10.37 7.83 -9.52
CA VAL A 68 11.26 8.97 -9.75
C VAL A 68 12.69 8.46 -9.80
N ASP A 69 13.35 8.62 -10.94
CA ASP A 69 14.79 8.36 -11.07
C ASP A 69 15.58 9.56 -10.54
N LEU A 70 16.21 9.39 -9.39
CA LEU A 70 16.96 10.44 -8.71
C LEU A 70 18.28 10.78 -9.43
N HIS A 71 18.80 9.91 -10.28
CA HIS A 71 20.00 10.14 -11.06
C HIS A 71 19.71 10.96 -12.33
N GLU A 72 18.61 10.65 -13.01
CA GLU A 72 18.22 11.34 -14.24
C GLU A 72 17.31 12.55 -13.99
N GLY A 73 16.62 12.61 -12.86
CA GLY A 73 15.64 13.66 -12.55
C GLY A 73 14.35 13.51 -13.35
N THR A 74 13.99 12.29 -13.68
CA THR A 74 12.79 11.96 -14.46
C THR A 74 11.77 11.21 -13.60
N GLU A 75 10.49 11.29 -13.97
CA GLU A 75 9.44 10.49 -13.40
C GLU A 75 8.72 9.66 -14.46
N GLU A 76 8.26 8.49 -14.08
CA GLU A 76 7.53 7.56 -14.94
C GLU A 76 6.35 6.95 -14.18
N VAL A 77 5.19 6.84 -14.83
CA VAL A 77 4.05 6.08 -14.34
C VAL A 77 4.24 4.62 -14.74
N VAL A 78 4.56 3.77 -13.79
CA VAL A 78 4.83 2.34 -14.05
C VAL A 78 3.59 1.46 -13.91
N ALA A 79 2.54 1.95 -13.22
CA ALA A 79 1.24 1.27 -13.13
C ALA A 79 0.12 2.27 -12.82
N ARG A 80 -1.12 1.83 -13.09
CA ARG A 80 -2.36 2.42 -12.55
C ARG A 80 -3.06 1.37 -11.72
N THR A 81 -3.68 1.80 -10.63
CA THR A 81 -4.30 0.90 -9.67
C THR A 81 -5.55 1.49 -9.04
N SER A 82 -6.54 0.64 -8.78
CA SER A 82 -7.69 0.94 -7.93
C SER A 82 -7.53 0.39 -6.50
N GLY A 83 -6.40 -0.27 -6.20
CA GLY A 83 -6.07 -0.83 -4.87
C GLY A 83 -5.32 0.17 -3.99
N TRP A 84 -5.87 1.35 -3.78
CA TRP A 84 -5.23 2.44 -3.04
C TRP A 84 -6.16 3.08 -2.01
N ASP A 85 -5.55 3.76 -1.06
CA ASP A 85 -6.24 4.58 -0.06
C ASP A 85 -5.61 5.97 0.11
N THR A 86 -6.24 6.83 0.90
CA THR A 86 -5.82 8.22 1.05
C THR A 86 -4.71 8.42 2.08
N GLN A 87 -4.36 7.39 2.86
CA GLN A 87 -3.35 7.46 3.91
C GLN A 87 -2.03 6.82 3.48
N LEU A 88 -2.10 5.69 2.80
CA LEU A 88 -0.96 4.84 2.47
C LEU A 88 -0.74 4.70 0.95
N GLY A 89 -1.61 5.31 0.14
CA GLY A 89 -1.60 5.15 -1.31
C GLY A 89 -1.83 3.69 -1.71
N ALA A 90 -1.12 3.23 -2.73
CA ALA A 90 -1.14 1.85 -3.19
C ALA A 90 -0.22 0.92 -2.37
N GLN A 91 0.27 1.35 -1.20
CA GLN A 91 1.22 0.61 -0.35
C GLN A 91 2.55 0.29 -1.05
N THR A 92 3.02 1.20 -1.89
CA THR A 92 4.27 1.01 -2.66
C THR A 92 5.45 0.72 -1.75
N GLN A 93 6.13 -0.38 -1.99
CA GLN A 93 7.29 -0.84 -1.21
C GLN A 93 8.30 -1.51 -2.12
N TRP A 94 9.58 -1.42 -1.72
CA TRP A 94 10.64 -2.17 -2.36
C TRP A 94 10.88 -3.51 -1.67
N GLY A 95 11.26 -4.51 -2.46
CA GLY A 95 11.79 -5.77 -1.97
C GLY A 95 13.30 -5.72 -1.74
N VAL A 96 13.99 -6.82 -2.04
CA VAL A 96 15.43 -6.97 -1.75
C VAL A 96 16.32 -6.13 -2.67
N ASP A 97 15.84 -5.80 -3.85
CA ASP A 97 16.55 -5.00 -4.85
C ASP A 97 15.60 -4.17 -5.72
N ASP A 98 16.14 -3.40 -6.66
CA ASP A 98 15.39 -2.50 -7.53
C ASP A 98 14.51 -3.23 -8.57
N SER A 99 14.64 -4.55 -8.72
CA SER A 99 13.77 -5.36 -9.58
C SER A 99 12.45 -5.78 -8.92
N GLN A 100 12.27 -5.45 -7.63
CA GLN A 100 11.10 -5.87 -6.85
C GLN A 100 10.37 -4.68 -6.26
N LEU A 101 9.45 -4.13 -7.01
CA LEU A 101 8.49 -3.14 -6.53
C LEU A 101 7.16 -3.85 -6.22
N PHE A 102 6.63 -3.59 -5.04
CA PHE A 102 5.33 -4.10 -4.59
C PHE A 102 4.32 -2.97 -4.46
N TYR A 103 3.08 -3.25 -4.82
CA TYR A 103 1.94 -2.37 -4.59
C TYR A 103 0.64 -3.19 -4.57
N ASN A 104 -0.49 -2.57 -4.25
CA ASN A 104 -1.78 -3.22 -4.30
C ASN A 104 -2.59 -2.79 -5.51
N ASP A 105 -3.47 -3.67 -5.96
CA ASP A 105 -4.47 -3.41 -6.98
C ASP A 105 -5.82 -4.00 -6.56
N LEU A 106 -6.86 -3.74 -7.33
CA LEU A 106 -8.23 -4.15 -7.06
C LEU A 106 -8.87 -4.69 -8.34
N ASP A 107 -9.38 -5.92 -8.28
CA ASP A 107 -10.34 -6.39 -9.29
C ASP A 107 -11.67 -5.65 -9.09
N THR A 108 -11.94 -4.68 -9.94
CA THR A 108 -13.14 -3.83 -9.85
C THR A 108 -14.41 -4.51 -10.37
N VAL A 109 -14.33 -5.74 -10.86
CA VAL A 109 -15.50 -6.55 -11.25
C VAL A 109 -16.00 -7.36 -10.05
N ASN A 110 -15.06 -8.02 -9.35
CA ASN A 110 -15.36 -8.87 -8.20
C ASN A 110 -15.07 -8.18 -6.85
N TRP A 111 -14.49 -7.01 -6.87
CA TRP A 111 -14.09 -6.20 -5.71
C TRP A 111 -13.13 -6.94 -4.79
N ILE A 112 -12.17 -7.66 -5.36
CA ILE A 112 -11.15 -8.42 -4.66
C ILE A 112 -9.82 -7.67 -4.73
N PRO A 113 -9.30 -7.16 -3.60
CA PRO A 113 -7.98 -6.56 -3.57
C PRO A 113 -6.89 -7.64 -3.61
N PHE A 114 -5.80 -7.34 -4.27
CA PHE A 114 -4.67 -8.24 -4.42
C PHE A 114 -3.34 -7.47 -4.48
N GLY A 115 -2.25 -8.13 -4.16
CA GLY A 115 -0.92 -7.57 -4.28
C GLY A 115 -0.34 -7.74 -5.69
N VAL A 116 0.60 -6.89 -6.03
CA VAL A 116 1.36 -6.97 -7.27
C VAL A 116 2.85 -6.90 -6.95
N LYS A 117 3.63 -7.79 -7.57
CA LYS A 117 5.09 -7.72 -7.66
C LYS A 117 5.45 -7.31 -9.07
N LEU A 118 6.10 -6.17 -9.22
CA LEU A 118 6.50 -5.59 -10.50
C LEU A 118 8.03 -5.49 -10.57
N ASN A 119 8.60 -5.90 -11.69
CA ASN A 119 9.95 -5.51 -12.04
C ASN A 119 9.87 -4.22 -12.90
N PRO A 120 10.27 -3.04 -12.36
CA PRO A 120 10.10 -1.79 -13.09
C PRO A 120 10.95 -1.69 -14.35
N GLU A 121 12.10 -2.38 -14.42
CA GLU A 121 12.99 -2.34 -15.55
C GLU A 121 12.46 -3.13 -16.75
N THR A 122 11.91 -4.32 -16.49
CA THR A 122 11.42 -5.22 -17.54
C THR A 122 9.92 -5.10 -17.80
N GLY A 123 9.16 -4.52 -16.86
CA GLY A 123 7.70 -4.49 -16.89
C GLY A 123 7.06 -5.84 -16.52
N GLU A 124 7.86 -6.84 -16.09
CA GLU A 124 7.31 -8.11 -15.64
C GLU A 124 6.46 -7.93 -14.39
N ARG A 125 5.18 -8.31 -14.50
CA ARG A 125 4.18 -8.21 -13.43
C ARG A 125 3.74 -9.59 -13.00
N LYS A 126 3.62 -9.77 -11.68
CA LYS A 126 3.02 -10.93 -11.05
C LYS A 126 1.95 -10.49 -10.07
N ASP A 127 0.73 -10.96 -10.27
CA ASP A 127 -0.36 -10.78 -9.32
C ASP A 127 -0.25 -11.81 -8.19
N LEU A 128 -0.50 -11.36 -6.97
CA LEU A 128 -0.45 -12.14 -5.74
C LEU A 128 -1.88 -12.35 -5.22
N GLU A 129 -2.18 -13.50 -4.62
CA GLU A 129 -3.51 -13.75 -4.05
C GLU A 129 -3.82 -12.84 -2.86
N GLY A 130 -2.82 -12.56 -2.01
CA GLY A 130 -2.95 -11.66 -0.87
C GLY A 130 -2.51 -10.23 -1.18
N THR A 131 -3.03 -9.28 -0.43
CA THR A 131 -2.57 -7.89 -0.48
C THR A 131 -1.20 -7.71 0.18
N VAL A 132 -0.57 -6.57 -0.07
CA VAL A 132 0.73 -6.20 0.49
C VAL A 132 0.54 -5.09 1.51
N TYR A 133 0.73 -5.39 2.80
CA TYR A 133 0.87 -4.36 3.83
C TYR A 133 2.34 -4.21 4.24
N MET A 134 3.07 -5.30 4.44
CA MET A 134 4.49 -5.27 4.78
C MET A 134 5.24 -6.39 4.05
N VAL A 135 6.30 -6.02 3.34
CA VAL A 135 7.20 -6.96 2.66
C VAL A 135 8.35 -7.33 3.60
N SER A 136 8.70 -8.63 3.64
CA SER A 136 9.86 -9.09 4.39
C SER A 136 11.17 -8.57 3.79
N PRO A 137 12.24 -8.40 4.60
CA PRO A 137 13.51 -7.83 4.12
C PRO A 137 14.16 -8.58 2.96
N ASN A 138 13.86 -9.86 2.80
CA ASN A 138 14.35 -10.67 1.68
C ASN A 138 13.40 -10.69 0.47
N GLY A 139 12.30 -9.92 0.52
CA GLY A 139 11.34 -9.81 -0.58
C GLY A 139 10.47 -11.05 -0.85
N ARG A 140 10.59 -12.13 -0.03
CA ARG A 140 9.95 -13.42 -0.31
C ARG A 140 8.57 -13.58 0.29
N LEU A 141 8.25 -12.80 1.31
CA LEU A 141 6.96 -12.85 1.98
C LEU A 141 6.35 -11.44 2.04
N ALA A 142 5.05 -11.36 1.89
CA ALA A 142 4.26 -10.18 2.19
C ALA A 142 3.21 -10.53 3.24
N ALA A 143 3.08 -9.71 4.28
CA ALA A 143 2.05 -9.85 5.29
C ALA A 143 1.00 -8.76 5.15
N SER A 144 -0.27 -9.08 5.42
CA SER A 144 -1.35 -8.12 5.30
C SER A 144 -2.57 -8.51 6.14
N PRO A 145 -3.28 -7.55 6.75
CA PRO A 145 -4.65 -7.73 7.19
C PRO A 145 -5.62 -7.67 5.99
N SER A 146 -6.91 -7.90 6.24
CA SER A 146 -7.95 -7.69 5.22
C SER A 146 -8.11 -6.21 4.88
N PHE A 147 -7.76 -5.78 3.67
CA PHE A 147 -7.90 -4.40 3.21
C PHE A 147 -9.36 -3.99 3.00
N LEU A 148 -10.25 -4.93 2.68
CA LEU A 148 -11.68 -4.66 2.61
C LEU A 148 -12.23 -4.24 3.97
N LYS A 149 -11.89 -4.98 5.02
CA LYS A 149 -12.36 -4.68 6.38
C LYS A 149 -11.67 -3.48 7.01
N MET A 150 -10.41 -3.25 6.67
CA MET A 150 -9.68 -2.07 7.10
C MET A 150 -10.37 -0.79 6.64
N GLY A 151 -10.87 -0.74 5.40
CA GLY A 151 -11.61 0.41 4.86
C GLY A 151 -12.90 0.74 5.61
N ILE A 152 -13.52 -0.25 6.29
CA ILE A 152 -14.71 -0.03 7.12
C ILE A 152 -14.31 0.46 8.53
N THR A 153 -13.30 -0.15 9.13
CA THR A 153 -12.93 0.10 10.52
C THR A 153 -12.12 1.37 10.71
N GLN A 154 -11.42 1.82 9.67
CA GLN A 154 -10.57 3.00 9.75
C GLN A 154 -10.68 3.82 8.47
N LEU A 155 -11.38 4.94 8.55
CA LEU A 155 -11.58 5.83 7.41
C LEU A 155 -10.24 6.28 6.80
N GLY A 156 -10.12 6.14 5.48
CA GLY A 156 -8.93 6.54 4.71
C GLY A 156 -7.88 5.45 4.56
N TYR A 157 -8.08 4.27 5.17
CA TYR A 157 -7.22 3.10 5.01
C TYR A 157 -7.91 1.97 4.24
N GLY A 158 -7.13 1.01 3.74
CA GLY A 158 -7.62 -0.14 3.01
C GLY A 158 -7.88 0.16 1.54
N VAL A 159 -8.93 -0.42 0.96
CA VAL A 159 -9.34 -0.18 -0.43
C VAL A 159 -10.78 0.33 -0.48
N ILE A 160 -11.06 1.16 -1.48
CA ILE A 160 -12.38 1.78 -1.63
C ILE A 160 -13.25 0.87 -2.51
N THR A 161 -14.24 0.23 -1.91
CA THR A 161 -15.20 -0.65 -2.58
C THR A 161 -16.63 -0.22 -2.31
N PRO A 162 -17.61 -0.66 -3.14
CA PRO A 162 -19.01 -0.46 -2.79
C PRO A 162 -19.33 -1.09 -1.43
N PRO A 163 -20.10 -0.42 -0.56
CA PRO A 163 -20.37 -0.91 0.80
C PRO A 163 -21.04 -2.28 0.87
N ASP A 164 -21.81 -2.66 -0.15
CA ASP A 164 -22.49 -3.96 -0.25
C ASP A 164 -21.55 -5.11 -0.65
N GLN A 165 -20.31 -4.80 -1.04
CA GLN A 165 -19.30 -5.78 -1.42
C GLN A 165 -18.40 -6.21 -0.25
N VAL A 166 -18.56 -5.60 0.91
CA VAL A 166 -17.77 -5.94 2.09
C VAL A 166 -18.64 -6.67 3.11
N ALA A 167 -18.24 -7.90 3.43
CA ALA A 167 -18.93 -8.65 4.48
C ALA A 167 -18.84 -7.90 5.83
N PRO A 168 -19.93 -7.83 6.59
CA PRO A 168 -19.93 -7.23 7.92
C PRO A 168 -18.83 -7.81 8.81
N ASN A 169 -18.25 -6.99 9.67
CA ASN A 169 -17.36 -7.49 10.69
C ASN A 169 -18.13 -8.41 11.65
N HIS A 170 -17.62 -9.61 11.82
CA HIS A 170 -18.09 -10.52 12.85
C HIS A 170 -17.00 -10.62 13.90
N TRP A 171 -17.42 -10.54 15.16
CA TRP A 171 -16.52 -10.71 16.28
C TRP A 171 -15.62 -11.95 16.13
N ALA A 172 -14.32 -11.76 16.30
CA ALA A 172 -13.32 -12.82 16.34
C ALA A 172 -13.49 -13.89 15.25
N SER A 173 -13.47 -13.48 13.99
CA SER A 173 -13.56 -14.38 12.84
C SER A 173 -12.43 -15.43 12.83
N GLU A 174 -12.74 -16.65 12.36
CA GLU A 174 -11.78 -17.74 12.16
C GLU A 174 -11.10 -17.67 10.79
N ASP A 175 -11.74 -17.00 9.83
CA ASP A 175 -11.35 -16.92 8.43
C ASP A 175 -10.78 -15.56 8.04
N ASP A 176 -10.61 -14.65 9.01
CA ASP A 176 -9.99 -13.35 8.84
C ASP A 176 -8.90 -13.10 9.89
N GLY A 177 -7.90 -12.31 9.56
CA GLY A 177 -6.77 -12.04 10.44
C GLY A 177 -5.57 -11.50 9.67
N ILE A 178 -4.40 -12.01 9.96
CA ILE A 178 -3.17 -11.71 9.23
C ILE A 178 -2.88 -12.81 8.23
N PHE A 179 -2.82 -12.43 6.97
CA PHE A 179 -2.43 -13.30 5.87
C PHE A 179 -0.94 -13.12 5.55
N VAL A 180 -0.33 -14.20 5.08
CA VAL A 180 1.04 -14.19 4.54
C VAL A 180 1.00 -14.73 3.12
N THR A 181 1.63 -13.99 2.22
CA THR A 181 1.75 -14.35 0.80
C THR A 181 3.20 -14.66 0.47
N ASP A 182 3.46 -15.82 -0.11
CA ASP A 182 4.74 -16.13 -0.75
C ASP A 182 4.82 -15.38 -2.08
N THR A 183 5.76 -14.46 -2.23
CA THR A 183 5.84 -13.59 -3.40
C THR A 183 6.40 -14.28 -4.64
N ASP A 184 7.01 -15.46 -4.48
CA ASP A 184 7.54 -16.26 -5.59
C ASP A 184 6.46 -17.17 -6.17
N THR A 185 5.58 -17.75 -5.35
CA THR A 185 4.42 -18.51 -5.83
C THR A 185 3.21 -17.64 -6.10
N GLY A 186 3.01 -16.58 -5.33
CA GLY A 186 1.84 -15.71 -5.32
C GLY A 186 0.74 -16.19 -4.38
N GLN A 187 0.90 -17.35 -3.74
CA GLN A 187 -0.13 -17.96 -2.89
C GLN A 187 -0.17 -17.32 -1.51
N ALA A 188 -1.39 -17.12 -1.00
CA ALA A 188 -1.63 -16.55 0.32
C ALA A 188 -2.23 -17.59 1.28
N GLU A 189 -1.87 -17.49 2.54
CA GLU A 189 -2.45 -18.30 3.62
C GLU A 189 -2.76 -17.44 4.85
N LEU A 190 -3.76 -17.85 5.62
CA LEU A 190 -4.09 -17.23 6.90
C LEU A 190 -3.07 -17.67 7.96
N LEU A 191 -2.18 -16.77 8.35
CA LEU A 191 -1.16 -17.06 9.36
C LEU A 191 -1.75 -17.12 10.79
N VAL A 192 -2.60 -16.15 11.12
CA VAL A 192 -3.26 -16.08 12.43
C VAL A 192 -4.64 -15.45 12.30
N SER A 193 -5.67 -16.14 12.80
CA SER A 193 -7.03 -15.61 12.77
C SER A 193 -7.28 -14.59 13.88
N LEU A 194 -8.27 -13.71 13.68
CA LEU A 194 -8.74 -12.79 14.71
C LEU A 194 -9.18 -13.55 15.97
N ARG A 195 -9.85 -14.71 15.82
CA ARG A 195 -10.21 -15.55 16.96
C ARG A 195 -9.01 -15.95 17.77
N ARG A 196 -7.97 -16.46 17.14
CA ARG A 196 -6.75 -16.88 17.84
C ARG A 196 -6.06 -15.72 18.55
N ILE A 197 -6.06 -14.53 17.95
CA ILE A 197 -5.51 -13.32 18.59
C ILE A 197 -6.28 -13.01 19.87
N VAL A 198 -7.61 -13.01 19.80
CA VAL A 198 -8.46 -12.70 20.96
C VAL A 198 -8.34 -13.76 22.07
N GLU A 199 -8.35 -15.06 21.71
CA GLU A 199 -8.22 -16.16 22.68
C GLU A 199 -6.86 -16.22 23.37
N SER A 200 -5.80 -15.71 22.71
CA SER A 200 -4.43 -15.70 23.27
C SER A 200 -4.02 -14.36 23.89
N ALA A 201 -4.91 -13.37 23.91
CA ALA A 201 -4.59 -12.05 24.45
C ALA A 201 -4.37 -12.05 25.96
N GLU A 202 -3.30 -11.37 26.41
CA GLU A 202 -3.00 -11.15 27.84
C GLU A 202 -2.82 -9.63 28.08
N PRO A 203 -3.64 -8.99 28.92
CA PRO A 203 -4.84 -9.54 29.59
C PRO A 203 -5.92 -9.99 28.62
N SER A 204 -6.77 -10.91 29.06
CA SER A 204 -7.87 -11.43 28.24
C SER A 204 -8.79 -10.30 27.77
N ILE A 205 -9.17 -10.35 26.51
CA ILE A 205 -10.16 -9.43 25.93
C ILE A 205 -11.54 -9.97 26.31
N ASP A 206 -12.39 -9.11 26.91
CA ASP A 206 -13.78 -9.45 27.21
C ASP A 206 -14.61 -9.42 25.90
N PRO A 207 -15.10 -10.57 25.42
CA PRO A 207 -15.88 -10.61 24.20
C PRO A 207 -17.17 -9.79 24.25
N GLU A 208 -17.78 -9.64 25.43
CA GLU A 208 -19.03 -8.90 25.58
C GLU A 208 -18.83 -7.38 25.43
N ALA A 209 -17.64 -6.88 25.74
CA ALA A 209 -17.32 -5.45 25.62
C ALA A 209 -17.28 -4.95 24.17
N TYR A 210 -17.22 -5.85 23.17
CA TYR A 210 -17.01 -5.52 21.75
C TYR A 210 -18.08 -6.14 20.83
N ARG A 211 -19.22 -6.62 21.38
CA ARG A 211 -20.27 -7.29 20.59
C ARG A 211 -21.18 -6.37 19.80
N GLU A 212 -21.25 -5.11 20.13
CA GLU A 212 -22.10 -4.15 19.42
C GLU A 212 -21.25 -3.28 18.51
N GLY A 213 -21.09 -3.73 17.26
CA GLY A 213 -21.06 -2.93 16.05
C GLY A 213 -20.08 -1.77 15.90
N ASP A 214 -18.99 -1.80 16.63
CA ASP A 214 -17.95 -0.78 16.51
C ASP A 214 -16.76 -1.27 15.67
#